data_861593e0e56144dbedcfdfc80ef598c6
#
_entry.id   861593e0e56144dbedcfdfc80ef598c6
#
_cell.length_a   1.000
_cell.length_b   1.000
_cell.length_c   1.000
_cell.angle_alpha   90.00
_cell.angle_beta   90.00
_cell.angle_gamma   90.00
#
_symmetry.space_group_name_H-M   'P 1'
#
loop_
_entity.id
_entity.type
_entity.pdbx_description
1 polymer ?
#
loop_
_entity_poly.entity_id
_entity_poly.type
_entity_poly.pdbx_seq_one_letter_code
_entity_poly.pdbx_strand_id
1 'polypeptide(L)'
;MRKLFLIGLVLTLLPIAVISQMPEKLAKQKDDPAAAAELELQKFYESYSDDLRQHRAQAIADRYNRQGYFSLGNGRKQLVSFEENKRHYLNGWTGPKAFEWRDLSYEVLSPTAATVIGLFEWTAASGQKSVLSYTALLTKQDGQWRIRVEDESSNTSGTASKTISGDRNVPGVWKYTFTAQPGASISAHRHTSEMRITVKSGRKFILMGDLETAKVQRFEAGSTFVIPANTWHVEWWEAETVEEIEITTPTRTERATPMTPRVL
;
A
#
# COMPACT_ATOMS: atom_id res chain seq x y z
N MET A 1 -15.03 46.25 67.19
CA MET A 1 -13.70 45.76 66.86
C MET A 1 -13.76 44.97 65.54
N ARG A 2 -13.40 45.63 64.42
CA ARG A 2 -13.38 45.02 63.06
C ARG A 2 -11.94 44.72 62.73
N LYS A 3 -11.59 43.44 62.54
CA LYS A 3 -10.29 43.00 62.07
C LYS A 3 -10.25 43.10 60.52
N LEU A 4 -9.38 43.97 60.01
CA LEU A 4 -9.01 44.03 58.60
C LEU A 4 -8.04 42.84 58.29
N PHE A 5 -8.37 42.00 57.31
CA PHE A 5 -7.47 41.05 56.68
C PHE A 5 -6.86 41.65 55.44
N LEU A 6 -5.57 41.90 55.47
CA LEU A 6 -4.78 42.27 54.27
C LEU A 6 -4.48 40.99 53.48
N ILE A 7 -4.97 40.89 52.28
CA ILE A 7 -4.57 39.82 51.33
C ILE A 7 -3.40 40.37 50.52
N GLY A 8 -2.21 39.84 50.78
CA GLY A 8 -1.01 40.13 50.02
C GLY A 8 -1.06 39.42 48.65
N LEU A 9 -1.06 40.23 47.55
CA LEU A 9 -0.97 39.72 46.17
C LEU A 9 0.51 39.42 45.89
N VAL A 10 0.88 38.13 45.87
CA VAL A 10 2.21 37.70 45.39
C VAL A 10 2.19 37.62 43.88
N LEU A 11 2.75 38.64 43.20
CA LEU A 11 3.05 38.62 41.77
C LEU A 11 4.28 37.70 41.55
N THR A 12 4.09 36.52 41.11
CA THR A 12 5.18 35.66 40.60
C THR A 12 5.59 36.14 39.22
N LEU A 13 6.74 36.81 39.12
CA LEU A 13 7.41 37.12 37.86
C LEU A 13 7.87 35.80 37.22
N LEU A 14 7.17 35.31 36.20
CA LEU A 14 7.67 34.26 35.30
C LEU A 14 8.82 34.80 34.46
N PRO A 15 9.93 34.07 34.28
CA PRO A 15 11.08 34.58 33.54
C PRO A 15 10.75 34.74 32.07
N ILE A 16 10.92 35.96 31.52
CA ILE A 16 10.72 36.38 30.14
C ILE A 16 11.69 35.69 29.15
N ALA A 17 12.53 34.76 29.62
CA ALA A 17 13.58 34.12 28.83
C ALA A 17 13.08 33.03 27.85
N VAL A 18 11.79 32.56 27.93
CA VAL A 18 11.29 31.47 27.08
C VAL A 18 10.72 31.97 25.75
N ILE A 19 10.36 33.24 25.64
CA ILE A 19 9.68 33.76 24.43
C ILE A 19 10.67 34.14 23.31
N SER A 20 11.97 34.37 23.61
CA SER A 20 12.95 34.80 22.61
C SER A 20 13.60 33.65 21.81
N GLN A 21 13.50 32.41 22.25
CA GLN A 21 14.13 31.26 21.55
C GLN A 21 13.22 30.58 20.52
N MET A 22 11.91 30.77 20.59
CA MET A 22 10.98 30.19 19.60
C MET A 22 11.15 30.73 18.16
N PRO A 23 11.31 32.03 17.94
CA PRO A 23 11.48 32.52 16.55
C PRO A 23 12.82 32.14 15.93
N GLU A 24 13.87 31.95 16.73
CA GLU A 24 15.20 31.57 16.22
C GLU A 24 15.29 30.10 15.82
N LYS A 25 14.58 29.21 16.51
CA LYS A 25 14.46 27.79 16.16
C LYS A 25 13.63 27.58 14.90
N LEU A 26 12.54 28.32 14.72
CA LEU A 26 11.72 28.34 13.51
C LEU A 26 12.47 28.98 12.33
N ALA A 27 13.28 30.02 12.55
CA ALA A 27 14.10 30.64 11.51
C ALA A 27 15.22 29.68 11.05
N LYS A 28 15.93 29.00 11.96
CA LYS A 28 16.97 28.01 11.61
C LYS A 28 16.40 26.79 10.89
N GLN A 29 15.16 26.39 11.16
CA GLN A 29 14.51 25.30 10.45
C GLN A 29 14.12 25.67 9.00
N LYS A 30 13.94 26.96 8.71
CA LYS A 30 13.60 27.46 7.39
C LYS A 30 14.83 27.54 6.46
N ASP A 31 16.03 27.59 7.03
CA ASP A 31 17.30 27.64 6.32
C ASP A 31 18.00 26.28 6.18
N ASP A 32 17.36 25.18 6.66
CA ASP A 32 17.84 23.83 6.47
C ASP A 32 17.38 23.30 5.09
N PRO A 33 18.30 23.11 4.13
CA PRO A 33 17.95 22.60 2.80
C PRO A 33 17.30 21.23 2.83
N ALA A 34 17.59 20.40 3.83
CA ALA A 34 16.97 19.08 3.98
C ALA A 34 15.52 19.19 4.43
N ALA A 35 15.22 20.04 5.41
CA ALA A 35 13.85 20.31 5.86
C ALA A 35 12.99 20.95 4.75
N ALA A 36 13.58 21.86 3.96
CA ALA A 36 12.90 22.44 2.80
C ALA A 36 12.59 21.37 1.73
N ALA A 37 13.53 20.48 1.44
CA ALA A 37 13.34 19.39 0.49
C ALA A 37 12.29 18.38 0.97
N GLU A 38 12.28 18.06 2.26
CA GLU A 38 11.25 17.18 2.85
C GLU A 38 9.84 17.78 2.71
N LEU A 39 9.68 19.08 2.97
CA LEU A 39 8.39 19.75 2.78
C LEU A 39 7.92 19.73 1.31
N GLU A 40 8.86 19.88 0.36
CA GLU A 40 8.55 19.72 -1.06
C GLU A 40 8.09 18.31 -1.40
N LEU A 41 8.73 17.28 -0.82
CA LEU A 41 8.35 15.89 -1.00
C LEU A 41 6.97 15.57 -0.41
N GLN A 42 6.66 16.08 0.78
CA GLN A 42 5.32 15.96 1.38
C GLN A 42 4.26 16.53 0.43
N LYS A 43 4.46 17.74 -0.10
CA LYS A 43 3.54 18.34 -1.09
C LYS A 43 3.47 17.54 -2.39
N PHE A 44 4.59 16.95 -2.83
CA PHE A 44 4.61 16.08 -4.01
C PHE A 44 3.69 14.88 -3.80
N TYR A 45 3.77 14.18 -2.65
CA TYR A 45 2.96 12.99 -2.37
C TYR A 45 1.51 13.33 -2.04
N GLU A 46 1.22 14.46 -1.38
CA GLU A 46 -0.15 14.96 -1.21
C GLU A 46 -0.82 15.17 -2.58
N SER A 47 -0.17 15.92 -3.47
CA SER A 47 -0.71 16.17 -4.81
C SER A 47 -0.74 14.90 -5.67
N TYR A 48 0.17 13.94 -5.47
CA TYR A 48 0.15 12.66 -6.15
C TYR A 48 -1.08 11.83 -5.77
N SER A 49 -1.39 11.78 -4.49
CA SER A 49 -2.60 11.11 -4.01
C SER A 49 -3.88 11.75 -4.59
N ASP A 50 -3.92 13.07 -4.75
CA ASP A 50 -5.04 13.76 -5.41
C ASP A 50 -5.14 13.43 -6.90
N ASP A 51 -4.00 13.34 -7.60
CA ASP A 51 -3.96 12.94 -9.00
C ASP A 51 -4.46 11.51 -9.20
N LEU A 52 -4.06 10.58 -8.32
CA LEU A 52 -4.51 9.20 -8.34
C LEU A 52 -6.03 9.09 -8.10
N ARG A 53 -6.55 9.75 -7.07
CA ARG A 53 -7.99 9.77 -6.74
C ARG A 53 -8.85 10.40 -7.82
N GLN A 54 -8.33 11.39 -8.51
CA GLN A 54 -9.05 12.13 -9.56
C GLN A 54 -8.73 11.61 -10.97
N HIS A 55 -7.96 10.52 -11.08
CA HIS A 55 -7.56 9.89 -12.33
C HIS A 55 -6.92 10.87 -13.34
N ARG A 56 -6.08 11.81 -12.82
CA ARG A 56 -5.39 12.79 -13.66
C ARG A 56 -4.16 12.17 -14.33
N ALA A 57 -4.40 11.30 -15.31
CA ALA A 57 -3.41 10.47 -16.00
C ALA A 57 -2.16 11.23 -16.46
N GLN A 58 -2.30 12.42 -17.08
CA GLN A 58 -1.17 13.23 -17.50
C GLN A 58 -0.34 13.73 -16.32
N ALA A 59 -0.98 14.22 -15.25
CA ALA A 59 -0.28 14.70 -14.06
C ALA A 59 0.50 13.58 -13.37
N ILE A 60 -0.07 12.36 -13.33
CA ILE A 60 0.61 11.18 -12.80
C ILE A 60 1.82 10.82 -13.65
N ALA A 61 1.67 10.73 -14.97
CA ALA A 61 2.79 10.43 -15.89
C ALA A 61 3.92 11.45 -15.76
N ASP A 62 3.59 12.73 -15.55
CA ASP A 62 4.56 13.82 -15.42
C ASP A 62 5.39 13.76 -14.14
N ARG A 63 5.03 12.93 -13.16
CA ARG A 63 5.81 12.72 -11.93
C ARG A 63 7.06 11.90 -12.12
N TYR A 64 7.18 11.21 -13.25
CA TYR A 64 8.30 10.33 -13.54
C TYR A 64 9.44 11.03 -14.26
N ASN A 65 10.64 10.52 -14.08
CA ASN A 65 11.87 11.04 -14.63
C ASN A 65 11.85 11.00 -16.17
N ARG A 66 12.23 12.08 -16.84
CA ARG A 66 12.19 12.21 -18.31
C ARG A 66 13.16 11.25 -19.03
N GLN A 67 14.18 10.75 -18.33
CA GLN A 67 15.09 9.72 -18.83
C GLN A 67 14.57 8.29 -18.60
N GLY A 68 13.31 8.16 -18.13
CA GLY A 68 12.70 6.92 -17.71
C GLY A 68 12.94 6.61 -16.24
N TYR A 69 12.32 5.56 -15.74
CA TYR A 69 12.44 5.11 -14.35
C TYR A 69 12.58 3.60 -14.28
N PHE A 70 13.16 3.10 -13.19
CA PHE A 70 13.18 1.69 -12.89
C PHE A 70 11.93 1.31 -12.10
N SER A 71 11.09 0.50 -12.73
CA SER A 71 9.97 -0.17 -12.05
C SER A 71 10.48 -1.47 -11.45
N LEU A 72 10.28 -1.63 -10.15
CA LEU A 72 10.64 -2.83 -9.40
C LEU A 72 9.36 -3.43 -8.81
N GLY A 73 9.45 -4.62 -8.26
CA GLY A 73 8.39 -5.27 -7.53
C GLY A 73 8.28 -6.76 -7.82
N ASN A 74 7.99 -7.54 -6.79
CA ASN A 74 7.81 -8.99 -6.89
C ASN A 74 8.95 -9.71 -7.65
N GLY A 75 10.21 -9.29 -7.43
CA GLY A 75 11.42 -9.84 -8.06
C GLY A 75 11.66 -9.41 -9.50
N ARG A 76 10.94 -8.39 -9.98
CA ARG A 76 11.13 -7.84 -11.34
C ARG A 76 11.88 -6.52 -11.30
N LYS A 77 12.61 -6.25 -12.39
CA LYS A 77 13.29 -5.00 -12.67
C LYS A 77 13.10 -4.67 -14.15
N GLN A 78 12.53 -3.51 -14.41
CA GLN A 78 12.33 -3.01 -15.77
C GLN A 78 12.72 -1.53 -15.84
N LEU A 79 13.44 -1.13 -16.88
CA LEU A 79 13.59 0.28 -17.22
C LEU A 79 12.45 0.65 -18.16
N VAL A 80 11.59 1.54 -17.69
CA VAL A 80 10.44 2.08 -18.45
C VAL A 80 10.80 3.46 -18.95
N SER A 81 10.69 3.70 -20.25
CA SER A 81 10.91 5.02 -20.82
C SER A 81 9.79 5.99 -20.42
N PHE A 82 10.09 7.29 -20.38
CA PHE A 82 9.07 8.30 -20.08
C PHE A 82 7.86 8.23 -21.03
N GLU A 83 8.09 8.05 -22.33
CA GLU A 83 7.04 7.96 -23.32
C GLU A 83 6.20 6.67 -23.20
N GLU A 84 6.80 5.56 -22.80
CA GLU A 84 6.08 4.32 -22.50
C GLU A 84 5.19 4.49 -21.27
N ASN A 85 5.72 5.06 -20.20
CA ASN A 85 4.97 5.36 -18.98
C ASN A 85 3.80 6.31 -19.25
N LYS A 86 4.05 7.37 -20.03
CA LYS A 86 3.01 8.31 -20.43
C LYS A 86 1.90 7.64 -21.23
N ARG A 87 2.24 6.79 -22.20
CA ARG A 87 1.24 6.02 -22.96
C ARG A 87 0.43 5.09 -22.05
N HIS A 88 1.07 4.45 -21.09
CA HIS A 88 0.38 3.61 -20.12
C HIS A 88 -0.73 4.36 -19.39
N TYR A 89 -0.40 5.53 -18.82
CA TYR A 89 -1.40 6.31 -18.08
C TYR A 89 -2.48 6.91 -19.00
N LEU A 90 -2.14 7.35 -20.20
CA LEU A 90 -3.10 8.00 -21.11
C LEU A 90 -4.01 7.02 -21.85
N ASN A 91 -3.57 5.76 -22.06
CA ASN A 91 -4.28 4.80 -22.89
C ASN A 91 -4.80 3.61 -22.04
N GLY A 92 -5.90 3.84 -21.31
CA GLY A 92 -6.61 2.75 -20.65
C GLY A 92 -6.30 2.52 -19.18
N TRP A 93 -5.47 3.37 -18.53
CA TRP A 93 -5.31 3.32 -17.09
C TRP A 93 -6.61 3.80 -16.40
N THR A 94 -7.22 2.93 -15.62
CA THR A 94 -8.52 3.21 -14.99
C THR A 94 -8.39 3.81 -13.59
N GLY A 95 -7.20 3.72 -13.01
CA GLY A 95 -6.94 4.21 -11.65
C GLY A 95 -7.65 3.46 -10.53
N PRO A 96 -7.44 3.88 -9.29
CA PRO A 96 -8.11 3.31 -8.14
C PRO A 96 -9.49 3.93 -7.93
N LYS A 97 -10.43 3.15 -7.36
CA LYS A 97 -11.68 3.68 -6.79
C LYS A 97 -11.41 4.52 -5.53
N ALA A 98 -10.40 4.15 -4.75
CA ALA A 98 -9.89 4.92 -3.60
C ALA A 98 -8.39 4.66 -3.45
N PHE A 99 -7.68 5.68 -2.96
CA PHE A 99 -6.24 5.63 -2.75
C PHE A 99 -5.86 6.43 -1.50
N GLU A 100 -4.93 5.88 -0.72
CA GLU A 100 -4.39 6.54 0.47
C GLU A 100 -2.92 6.13 0.69
N TRP A 101 -2.04 7.12 0.85
CA TRP A 101 -0.71 6.89 1.39
C TRP A 101 -0.79 6.62 2.88
N ARG A 102 0.04 5.69 3.37
CA ARG A 102 0.16 5.37 4.78
C ARG A 102 1.62 5.35 5.20
N ASP A 103 1.90 6.00 6.31
CA ASP A 103 3.20 5.93 6.99
C ASP A 103 4.39 6.23 6.07
N LEU A 104 4.30 7.33 5.28
CA LEU A 104 5.40 7.76 4.43
C LEU A 104 6.52 8.37 5.29
N SER A 105 7.73 7.85 5.10
CA SER A 105 8.98 8.38 5.64
C SER A 105 9.82 8.95 4.51
N TYR A 106 10.42 10.10 4.75
CA TYR A 106 11.23 10.84 3.78
C TYR A 106 12.67 10.91 4.25
N GLU A 107 13.61 10.46 3.42
CA GLU A 107 15.03 10.58 3.68
C GLU A 107 15.68 11.43 2.58
N VAL A 108 16.07 12.65 2.92
CA VAL A 108 16.74 13.58 2.00
C VAL A 108 18.22 13.24 1.95
N LEU A 109 18.65 12.63 0.85
CA LEU A 109 20.04 12.22 0.63
C LEU A 109 20.92 13.38 0.17
N SER A 110 20.35 14.34 -0.56
CA SER A 110 20.99 15.56 -1.04
C SER A 110 19.91 16.58 -1.45
N PRO A 111 20.26 17.83 -1.78
CA PRO A 111 19.30 18.81 -2.29
C PRO A 111 18.53 18.39 -3.55
N THR A 112 19.00 17.36 -4.24
CA THR A 112 18.43 16.89 -5.51
C THR A 112 18.11 15.38 -5.55
N ALA A 113 18.26 14.66 -4.42
CA ALA A 113 17.95 13.24 -4.33
C ALA A 113 17.34 12.90 -2.97
N ALA A 114 16.31 12.07 -2.97
CA ALA A 114 15.64 11.60 -1.75
C ALA A 114 15.07 10.20 -1.95
N THR A 115 14.98 9.47 -0.85
CA THR A 115 14.25 8.20 -0.76
C THR A 115 12.94 8.42 -0.02
N VAL A 116 11.88 7.77 -0.46
CA VAL A 116 10.59 7.74 0.23
C VAL A 116 10.18 6.29 0.42
N ILE A 117 9.82 5.95 1.64
CA ILE A 117 9.45 4.59 2.04
C ILE A 117 8.14 4.65 2.80
N GLY A 118 7.23 3.71 2.54
CA GLY A 118 5.96 3.65 3.25
C GLY A 118 5.03 2.58 2.71
N LEU A 119 3.76 2.80 2.88
CA LEU A 119 2.69 1.94 2.42
C LEU A 119 1.66 2.76 1.66
N PHE A 120 0.87 2.11 0.81
CA PHE A 120 -0.36 2.69 0.29
C PHE A 120 -1.49 1.67 0.28
N GLU A 121 -2.70 2.18 0.47
CA GLU A 121 -3.92 1.41 0.28
C GLU A 121 -4.53 1.75 -1.07
N TRP A 122 -4.79 0.71 -1.86
CA TRP A 122 -5.42 0.79 -3.15
C TRP A 122 -6.75 0.05 -3.13
N THR A 123 -7.83 0.72 -3.51
CA THR A 123 -9.11 0.05 -3.78
C THR A 123 -9.34 0.01 -5.28
N ALA A 124 -9.37 -1.16 -5.86
CA ALA A 124 -9.65 -1.36 -7.28
C ALA A 124 -11.11 -1.03 -7.62
N ALA A 125 -11.43 -0.88 -8.91
CA ALA A 125 -12.81 -0.65 -9.38
C ALA A 125 -13.79 -1.75 -8.93
N SER A 126 -13.31 -3.01 -8.80
CA SER A 126 -14.06 -4.14 -8.26
C SER A 126 -14.42 -4.01 -6.77
N GLY A 127 -13.78 -3.10 -6.03
CA GLY A 127 -13.88 -2.97 -4.59
C GLY A 127 -12.82 -3.78 -3.81
N GLN A 128 -11.93 -4.50 -4.51
CA GLN A 128 -10.80 -5.16 -3.87
C GLN A 128 -9.90 -4.11 -3.22
N LYS A 129 -9.56 -4.34 -1.96
CA LYS A 129 -8.57 -3.54 -1.23
C LYS A 129 -7.24 -4.27 -1.15
N SER A 130 -6.15 -3.54 -1.32
CA SER A 130 -4.78 -4.05 -1.19
C SER A 130 -3.94 -3.02 -0.45
N VAL A 131 -3.09 -3.47 0.45
CA VAL A 131 -2.02 -2.66 1.04
C VAL A 131 -0.72 -3.11 0.41
N LEU A 132 0.01 -2.14 -0.14
CA LEU A 132 1.26 -2.40 -0.84
C LEU A 132 2.40 -1.64 -0.17
N SER A 133 3.58 -2.27 -0.15
CA SER A 133 4.82 -1.58 0.22
C SER A 133 5.22 -0.64 -0.90
N TYR A 134 5.74 0.50 -0.54
CA TYR A 134 6.21 1.52 -1.46
C TYR A 134 7.62 1.96 -1.11
N THR A 135 8.48 1.96 -2.10
CA THR A 135 9.82 2.57 -2.00
C THR A 135 10.12 3.31 -3.29
N ALA A 136 10.53 4.54 -3.20
CA ALA A 136 10.93 5.32 -4.36
C ALA A 136 12.23 6.10 -4.11
N LEU A 137 13.06 6.18 -5.14
CA LEU A 137 14.14 7.16 -5.25
C LEU A 137 13.65 8.28 -6.16
N LEU A 138 13.64 9.48 -5.64
CA LEU A 138 13.33 10.69 -6.41
C LEU A 138 14.59 11.49 -6.68
N THR A 139 14.62 12.12 -7.84
CA THR A 139 15.66 13.09 -8.22
C THR A 139 15.02 14.36 -8.73
N LYS A 140 15.68 15.51 -8.51
CA LYS A 140 15.22 16.78 -9.12
C LYS A 140 15.69 16.88 -10.57
N GLN A 141 14.74 17.16 -11.46
CA GLN A 141 14.97 17.56 -12.84
C GLN A 141 14.29 18.91 -13.07
N ASP A 142 15.02 19.89 -13.58
CA ASP A 142 14.50 21.25 -13.81
C ASP A 142 13.81 21.84 -12.57
N GLY A 143 14.42 21.61 -11.38
CA GLY A 143 13.91 22.05 -10.09
C GLY A 143 12.70 21.29 -9.55
N GLN A 144 12.22 20.25 -10.23
CA GLN A 144 11.06 19.44 -9.82
C GLN A 144 11.46 18.02 -9.44
N TRP A 145 10.89 17.50 -8.36
CA TRP A 145 11.03 16.13 -7.96
C TRP A 145 10.41 15.19 -9.01
N ARG A 146 11.15 14.11 -9.35
CA ARG A 146 10.73 13.09 -10.31
C ARG A 146 11.08 11.71 -9.79
N ILE A 147 10.18 10.74 -9.92
CA ILE A 147 10.41 9.36 -9.56
C ILE A 147 11.41 8.75 -10.55
N ARG A 148 12.53 8.26 -10.03
CA ARG A 148 13.60 7.60 -10.81
C ARG A 148 13.63 6.10 -10.62
N VAL A 149 13.28 5.63 -9.43
CA VAL A 149 13.10 4.22 -9.08
C VAL A 149 11.82 4.11 -8.29
N GLU A 150 11.04 3.08 -8.52
CA GLU A 150 9.82 2.81 -7.78
C GLU A 150 9.66 1.31 -7.59
N ASP A 151 9.40 0.90 -6.36
CA ASP A 151 9.02 -0.47 -5.99
C ASP A 151 7.62 -0.44 -5.37
N GLU A 152 6.72 -1.18 -5.97
CA GLU A 152 5.38 -1.43 -5.48
C GLU A 152 5.21 -2.94 -5.32
N SER A 153 5.35 -3.42 -4.09
CA SER A 153 5.24 -4.85 -3.79
C SER A 153 4.00 -5.15 -2.98
N SER A 154 3.25 -6.17 -3.39
CA SER A 154 2.12 -6.64 -2.60
C SER A 154 2.60 -7.13 -1.24
N ASN A 155 1.94 -6.69 -0.17
CA ASN A 155 2.20 -7.18 1.17
C ASN A 155 1.60 -8.58 1.34
N THR A 156 2.30 -9.61 0.85
CA THR A 156 1.97 -11.01 1.15
C THR A 156 2.52 -11.45 2.50
N SER A 157 3.29 -10.61 3.19
CA SER A 157 3.94 -10.92 4.47
C SER A 157 2.95 -11.04 5.64
N GLY A 158 1.71 -10.63 5.45
CA GLY A 158 0.65 -10.76 6.46
C GLY A 158 -0.06 -12.11 6.47
N THR A 159 0.44 -13.13 5.76
CA THR A 159 -0.19 -14.46 5.74
C THR A 159 0.74 -15.55 6.25
N ALA A 160 0.18 -16.56 6.92
CA ALA A 160 0.90 -17.74 7.34
C ALA A 160 0.03 -18.99 7.19
N SER A 161 0.65 -20.15 6.98
CA SER A 161 -0.05 -21.42 6.95
C SER A 161 0.61 -22.47 7.85
N LYS A 162 -0.20 -23.33 8.47
CA LYS A 162 0.26 -24.42 9.32
C LYS A 162 -0.54 -25.69 9.00
N THR A 163 0.15 -26.74 8.57
CA THR A 163 -0.48 -28.03 8.28
C THR A 163 -1.17 -28.61 9.53
N ILE A 164 -2.40 -29.05 9.36
CA ILE A 164 -3.18 -29.83 10.35
C ILE A 164 -3.02 -31.31 10.08
N SER A 165 -3.22 -31.73 8.83
CA SER A 165 -3.09 -33.12 8.40
C SER A 165 -2.82 -33.24 6.90
N GLY A 166 -2.28 -34.36 6.49
CA GLY A 166 -1.90 -34.64 5.11
C GLY A 166 -0.56 -33.94 4.73
N ASP A 167 -0.20 -34.10 3.47
CA ASP A 167 1.02 -33.52 2.91
C ASP A 167 0.72 -32.88 1.56
N ARG A 168 1.19 -31.67 1.35
CA ARG A 168 1.02 -30.90 0.11
C ARG A 168 1.52 -31.65 -1.13
N ASN A 169 2.56 -32.47 -0.98
CA ASN A 169 3.28 -33.12 -2.07
C ASN A 169 2.86 -34.59 -2.29
N VAL A 170 2.00 -35.14 -1.43
CA VAL A 170 1.55 -36.55 -1.47
C VAL A 170 0.08 -36.60 -1.89
N PRO A 171 -0.34 -37.51 -2.78
CA PRO A 171 -1.74 -37.64 -3.14
C PRO A 171 -2.64 -37.89 -1.93
N GLY A 172 -3.74 -37.12 -1.83
CA GLY A 172 -4.69 -37.21 -0.73
C GLY A 172 -5.36 -35.88 -0.45
N VAL A 173 -5.77 -35.66 0.78
CA VAL A 173 -6.31 -34.38 1.26
C VAL A 173 -5.28 -33.72 2.18
N TRP A 174 -4.85 -32.54 1.82
CA TRP A 174 -4.04 -31.70 2.67
C TRP A 174 -4.94 -30.66 3.33
N LYS A 175 -4.90 -30.65 4.67
CA LYS A 175 -5.66 -29.72 5.50
C LYS A 175 -4.70 -28.84 6.28
N TYR A 176 -4.95 -27.52 6.26
CA TYR A 176 -4.09 -26.57 6.94
C TYR A 176 -4.88 -25.37 7.48
N THR A 177 -4.34 -24.75 8.52
CA THR A 177 -4.78 -23.43 8.97
C THR A 177 -4.08 -22.37 8.16
N PHE A 178 -4.83 -21.38 7.70
CA PHE A 178 -4.32 -20.18 7.08
C PHE A 178 -4.70 -18.99 7.95
N THR A 179 -3.73 -18.12 8.23
CA THR A 179 -3.93 -16.88 8.98
C THR A 179 -3.58 -15.69 8.11
N ALA A 180 -4.39 -14.65 8.17
CA ALA A 180 -4.16 -13.40 7.46
C ALA A 180 -4.28 -12.22 8.41
N GLN A 181 -3.34 -11.29 8.31
CA GLN A 181 -3.37 -10.03 9.05
C GLN A 181 -4.22 -8.99 8.31
N PRO A 182 -4.71 -7.95 8.99
CA PRO A 182 -5.41 -6.84 8.35
C PRO A 182 -4.56 -6.23 7.23
N GLY A 183 -5.16 -6.03 6.06
CA GLY A 183 -4.49 -5.49 4.87
C GLY A 183 -3.74 -6.53 4.02
N ALA A 184 -3.63 -7.79 4.45
CA ALA A 184 -3.09 -8.84 3.62
C ALA A 184 -3.96 -9.07 2.37
N SER A 185 -3.34 -9.39 1.26
CA SER A 185 -4.02 -9.74 0.01
C SER A 185 -3.24 -10.78 -0.79
N ILE A 186 -3.94 -11.59 -1.57
CA ILE A 186 -3.33 -12.50 -2.53
C ILE A 186 -3.85 -12.12 -3.92
N SER A 187 -2.90 -11.79 -4.80
CA SER A 187 -3.18 -11.42 -6.20
C SER A 187 -3.86 -12.56 -6.96
N ALA A 188 -4.41 -12.25 -8.13
CA ALA A 188 -5.09 -13.19 -8.99
C ALA A 188 -4.30 -14.48 -9.19
N HIS A 189 -4.89 -15.58 -8.77
CA HIS A 189 -4.33 -16.93 -8.89
C HIS A 189 -5.45 -17.97 -9.00
N ARG A 190 -5.07 -19.19 -9.35
CA ARG A 190 -5.96 -20.36 -9.33
C ARG A 190 -5.22 -21.59 -8.88
N HIS A 191 -5.96 -22.57 -8.40
CA HIS A 191 -5.45 -23.89 -8.05
C HIS A 191 -5.98 -24.95 -9.02
N THR A 192 -5.17 -25.97 -9.31
CA THR A 192 -5.58 -27.08 -10.17
C THR A 192 -6.59 -28.00 -9.48
N SER A 193 -6.78 -27.88 -8.18
CA SER A 193 -7.73 -28.63 -7.37
C SER A 193 -8.75 -27.71 -6.70
N GLU A 194 -9.91 -28.27 -6.40
CA GLU A 194 -10.93 -27.61 -5.59
C GLU A 194 -10.41 -27.35 -4.17
N MET A 195 -10.77 -26.21 -3.61
CA MET A 195 -10.47 -25.83 -2.22
C MET A 195 -11.78 -25.62 -1.46
N ARG A 196 -11.89 -26.27 -0.30
CA ARG A 196 -12.93 -26.00 0.69
C ARG A 196 -12.34 -25.11 1.78
N ILE A 197 -12.97 -23.99 2.04
CA ILE A 197 -12.50 -22.99 3.00
C ILE A 197 -13.57 -22.79 4.06
N THR A 198 -13.17 -22.88 5.33
CA THR A 198 -14.02 -22.51 6.47
C THR A 198 -13.37 -21.35 7.21
N VAL A 199 -14.05 -20.21 7.28
CA VAL A 199 -13.62 -19.06 8.08
C VAL A 199 -13.85 -19.34 9.55
N LYS A 200 -12.80 -19.49 10.34
CA LYS A 200 -12.88 -19.78 11.79
C LYS A 200 -13.05 -18.52 12.63
N SER A 201 -12.40 -17.45 12.23
CA SER A 201 -12.52 -16.12 12.84
C SER A 201 -12.23 -15.03 11.82
N GLY A 202 -12.68 -13.80 12.08
CA GLY A 202 -12.48 -12.67 11.20
C GLY A 202 -13.39 -12.68 9.98
N ARG A 203 -12.86 -12.17 8.87
CA ARG A 203 -13.65 -11.94 7.65
C ARG A 203 -12.77 -12.03 6.40
N LYS A 204 -13.24 -12.76 5.42
CA LYS A 204 -12.60 -12.90 4.10
C LYS A 204 -13.41 -12.19 3.02
N PHE A 205 -12.72 -11.55 2.12
CA PHE A 205 -13.26 -11.04 0.86
C PHE A 205 -12.62 -11.77 -0.31
N ILE A 206 -13.40 -12.06 -1.34
CA ILE A 206 -12.94 -12.78 -2.52
C ILE A 206 -13.71 -12.34 -3.78
N LEU A 207 -12.97 -12.26 -4.88
CA LEU A 207 -13.52 -12.25 -6.24
C LEU A 207 -13.20 -13.61 -6.87
N MET A 208 -14.19 -14.29 -7.46
CA MET A 208 -14.02 -15.60 -8.10
C MET A 208 -14.65 -15.64 -9.48
N GLY A 209 -14.00 -16.32 -10.41
CA GLY A 209 -14.49 -16.56 -11.78
C GLY A 209 -13.91 -15.56 -12.77
N ASP A 210 -14.74 -14.98 -13.59
CA ASP A 210 -14.37 -13.88 -14.50
C ASP A 210 -14.16 -12.61 -13.66
N LEU A 211 -12.89 -12.28 -13.41
CA LEU A 211 -12.51 -11.18 -12.52
C LEU A 211 -12.93 -9.79 -13.02
N GLU A 212 -13.28 -9.65 -14.31
CA GLU A 212 -13.77 -8.39 -14.89
C GLU A 212 -15.24 -8.12 -14.51
N THR A 213 -16.03 -9.19 -14.38
CA THR A 213 -17.48 -9.12 -14.11
C THR A 213 -17.88 -9.65 -12.75
N ALA A 214 -16.98 -10.35 -12.05
CA ALA A 214 -17.23 -10.94 -10.74
C ALA A 214 -17.62 -9.89 -9.70
N LYS A 215 -18.52 -10.25 -8.81
CA LYS A 215 -18.87 -9.44 -7.65
C LYS A 215 -18.08 -9.89 -6.44
N VAL A 216 -17.70 -8.93 -5.60
CA VAL A 216 -17.08 -9.20 -4.32
C VAL A 216 -18.00 -10.05 -3.47
N GLN A 217 -17.50 -11.19 -3.01
CA GLN A 217 -18.15 -12.02 -2.02
C GLN A 217 -17.46 -11.83 -0.67
N ARG A 218 -18.24 -11.85 0.39
CA ARG A 218 -17.78 -11.65 1.76
C ARG A 218 -18.21 -12.85 2.61
N PHE A 219 -17.26 -13.41 3.35
CA PHE A 219 -17.46 -14.56 4.23
C PHE A 219 -17.05 -14.19 5.65
N GLU A 220 -17.98 -14.35 6.58
CA GLU A 220 -17.80 -14.12 8.02
C GLU A 220 -17.37 -15.40 8.73
N ALA A 221 -16.93 -15.27 9.98
CA ALA A 221 -16.66 -16.41 10.86
C ALA A 221 -17.85 -17.40 10.89
N GLY A 222 -17.55 -18.70 10.75
CA GLY A 222 -18.51 -19.78 10.62
C GLY A 222 -18.93 -20.10 9.19
N SER A 223 -18.64 -19.25 8.21
CA SER A 223 -18.94 -19.53 6.80
C SER A 223 -18.04 -20.62 6.25
N THR A 224 -18.62 -21.50 5.41
CA THR A 224 -17.88 -22.47 4.60
C THR A 224 -18.26 -22.30 3.14
N PHE A 225 -17.28 -22.27 2.27
CA PHE A 225 -17.48 -22.15 0.82
C PHE A 225 -16.43 -22.93 0.05
N VAL A 226 -16.62 -23.05 -1.25
CA VAL A 226 -15.76 -23.80 -2.16
C VAL A 226 -15.24 -22.88 -3.24
N ILE A 227 -13.95 -22.97 -3.52
CA ILE A 227 -13.33 -22.44 -4.74
C ILE A 227 -13.15 -23.61 -5.69
N PRO A 228 -13.89 -23.67 -6.83
CA PRO A 228 -13.75 -24.77 -7.77
C PRO A 228 -12.35 -24.82 -8.39
N ALA A 229 -11.92 -26.01 -8.79
CA ALA A 229 -10.66 -26.19 -9.50
C ALA A 229 -10.54 -25.26 -10.72
N ASN A 230 -9.36 -24.76 -10.98
CA ASN A 230 -9.01 -23.86 -12.09
C ASN A 230 -9.77 -22.52 -12.12
N THR A 231 -10.42 -22.12 -11.03
CA THR A 231 -11.15 -20.86 -10.93
C THR A 231 -10.20 -19.74 -10.53
N TRP A 232 -10.06 -18.71 -11.37
CA TRP A 232 -9.33 -17.50 -11.02
C TRP A 232 -10.00 -16.81 -9.85
N HIS A 233 -9.20 -16.39 -8.86
CA HIS A 233 -9.69 -15.64 -7.71
C HIS A 233 -8.62 -14.69 -7.16
N VAL A 234 -9.12 -13.69 -6.44
CA VAL A 234 -8.35 -12.67 -5.72
C VAL A 234 -8.91 -12.62 -4.31
N GLU A 235 -8.06 -12.52 -3.32
CA GLU A 235 -8.44 -12.57 -1.91
C GLU A 235 -7.82 -11.41 -1.12
N TRP A 236 -8.57 -10.91 -0.12
CA TRP A 236 -8.02 -9.94 0.84
C TRP A 236 -8.74 -9.99 2.18
N TRP A 237 -8.11 -9.43 3.21
CA TRP A 237 -8.59 -9.44 4.57
C TRP A 237 -8.47 -8.06 5.20
N GLU A 238 -9.58 -7.53 5.76
CA GLU A 238 -9.63 -6.23 6.44
C GLU A 238 -9.46 -6.35 7.96
N ALA A 239 -9.49 -7.58 8.49
CA ALA A 239 -9.30 -7.91 9.88
C ALA A 239 -8.42 -9.16 10.01
N GLU A 240 -7.84 -9.38 11.18
CA GLU A 240 -7.17 -10.65 11.46
C GLU A 240 -8.15 -11.79 11.25
N THR A 241 -7.80 -12.73 10.37
CA THR A 241 -8.68 -13.81 9.93
C THR A 241 -7.95 -15.13 10.02
N VAL A 242 -8.63 -16.14 10.54
CA VAL A 242 -8.17 -17.53 10.59
C VAL A 242 -9.11 -18.37 9.75
N GLU A 243 -8.54 -19.13 8.82
CA GLU A 243 -9.25 -20.03 7.93
C GLU A 243 -8.73 -21.47 8.10
N GLU A 244 -9.60 -22.43 7.91
CA GLU A 244 -9.24 -23.83 7.76
C GLU A 244 -9.50 -24.21 6.30
N ILE A 245 -8.48 -24.72 5.63
CA ILE A 245 -8.51 -25.01 4.21
C ILE A 245 -8.25 -26.50 3.99
N GLU A 246 -9.09 -27.12 3.17
CA GLU A 246 -8.92 -28.47 2.67
C GLU A 246 -8.75 -28.44 1.15
N ILE A 247 -7.73 -29.10 0.64
CA ILE A 247 -7.46 -29.19 -0.79
C ILE A 247 -6.97 -30.58 -1.17
N THR A 248 -7.43 -31.10 -2.30
CA THR A 248 -6.93 -32.36 -2.85
C THR A 248 -5.53 -32.14 -3.45
N THR A 249 -4.62 -33.05 -3.12
CA THR A 249 -3.22 -32.97 -3.58
C THR A 249 -2.89 -34.15 -4.53
N PRO A 250 -1.89 -34.01 -5.41
CA PRO A 250 -1.07 -32.82 -5.59
C PRO A 250 -1.85 -31.67 -6.25
N THR A 251 -1.56 -30.45 -5.81
CA THR A 251 -2.16 -29.25 -6.39
C THR A 251 -1.06 -28.27 -6.84
N ARG A 252 -1.34 -27.52 -7.90
CA ARG A 252 -0.48 -26.42 -8.37
C ARG A 252 -1.22 -25.10 -8.19
N THR A 253 -0.49 -24.10 -7.78
CA THR A 253 -0.96 -22.70 -7.80
C THR A 253 -0.40 -22.03 -9.05
N GLU A 254 -1.28 -21.56 -9.90
CA GLU A 254 -0.94 -20.74 -11.05
C GLU A 254 -1.29 -19.30 -10.71
N ARG A 255 -0.33 -18.40 -10.83
CA ARG A 255 -0.55 -16.96 -10.64
C ARG A 255 -0.83 -16.33 -12.00
N ALA A 256 -1.81 -15.44 -12.05
CA ALA A 256 -1.90 -14.56 -13.20
C ALA A 256 -0.53 -13.90 -13.34
N THR A 257 0.08 -14.02 -14.51
CA THR A 257 1.16 -13.11 -14.88
C THR A 257 0.55 -11.75 -14.62
N PRO A 258 1.16 -10.88 -13.76
CA PRO A 258 0.66 -9.53 -13.64
C PRO A 258 0.51 -9.06 -15.05
N MET A 259 -0.70 -8.64 -15.43
CA MET A 259 -0.87 -8.11 -16.75
C MET A 259 0.20 -7.04 -16.90
N THR A 260 1.27 -7.37 -17.61
CA THR A 260 1.98 -6.33 -18.34
C THR A 260 0.84 -5.53 -18.94
N PRO A 261 0.67 -4.21 -18.61
CA PRO A 261 -0.40 -3.46 -19.20
C PRO A 261 -0.39 -3.88 -20.64
N ARG A 262 -1.45 -4.55 -21.11
CA ARG A 262 -1.55 -4.83 -22.53
C ARG A 262 -1.48 -3.45 -23.14
N VAL A 263 -0.38 -3.19 -23.79
CA VAL A 263 -0.31 -2.16 -24.81
C VAL A 263 -1.35 -2.62 -25.81
N LEU A 264 -2.60 -2.18 -25.60
CA LEU A 264 -3.63 -2.15 -26.63
C LEU A 264 -3.49 -0.83 -27.35
#